data_96ca4c7bb80bb5a60888646f2709cbed
#
_entry.id   96ca4c7bb80bb5a60888646f2709cbed
#
_cell.length_a   1.000
_cell.length_b   1.000
_cell.length_c   1.000
_cell.angle_alpha   90.00
_cell.angle_beta   90.00
_cell.angle_gamma   90.00
#
_symmetry.space_group_name_H-M   'P 1'
#
loop_
_entity.id
_entity.type
_entity.pdbx_description
1 polymer ?
#
loop_
_entity_poly.entity_id
_entity_poly.type
_entity_poly.pdbx_seq_one_letter_code
_entity_poly.pdbx_strand_id
1 'polypeptide(L)'
;MLILLVSTVLLSGYGKTFLSRLFKSEHEEYAEILTAFLAAANQNDTKKIEELFAPNIRGKEFQKEVDDFLEFYNKTAKDGTWDKDDILLGVRGSQDRDLYRVMHSSIELKKDNKNYYIYMEVVTADKENPENKGIQIIDLATKKAYDDRYFLWHSKQGIYVQEKACEDYQSMLIYGNTREYYTVDRELSVDYFKNFLKRSTSYKELQNEIGEPNGELLNDEFIYEITQGVNEKTYITCEVLGDEIIKLEVCNEEEVIETIYEKNAEEN
;
A
#
# COMPACT_ATOMS: atom_id res chain seq x y z
N MET A 1 -14.83 34.17 -34.61
CA MET A 1 -15.77 33.70 -33.54
C MET A 1 -15.13 32.80 -32.49
N LEU A 2 -14.15 31.97 -32.84
CA LEU A 2 -13.47 31.08 -31.89
C LEU A 2 -12.59 31.82 -30.84
N ILE A 3 -11.92 32.92 -31.25
CA ILE A 3 -11.03 33.70 -30.37
C ILE A 3 -11.80 34.45 -29.27
N LEU A 4 -13.03 34.88 -29.54
CA LEU A 4 -13.88 35.58 -28.55
C LEU A 4 -14.44 34.63 -27.49
N LEU A 5 -14.65 33.34 -27.79
CA LEU A 5 -15.08 32.29 -26.83
C LEU A 5 -13.98 31.91 -25.87
N VAL A 6 -12.72 31.90 -26.34
CA VAL A 6 -11.55 31.63 -25.47
C VAL A 6 -11.33 32.76 -24.48
N SER A 7 -11.53 34.01 -24.89
CA SER A 7 -11.34 35.16 -23.99
C SER A 7 -12.42 35.30 -22.92
N THR A 8 -13.65 34.83 -23.15
CA THR A 8 -14.74 34.85 -22.15
C THR A 8 -14.61 33.72 -21.10
N VAL A 9 -14.03 32.58 -21.49
CA VAL A 9 -13.74 31.46 -20.54
C VAL A 9 -12.58 31.83 -19.59
N LEU A 10 -11.65 32.65 -20.05
CA LEU A 10 -10.50 33.13 -19.24
C LEU A 10 -10.92 34.14 -18.15
N LEU A 11 -12.05 34.81 -18.30
CA LEU A 11 -12.54 35.84 -17.36
C LEU A 11 -13.51 35.27 -16.31
N SER A 12 -14.04 34.06 -16.50
CA SER A 12 -14.84 33.37 -15.50
C SER A 12 -13.93 32.57 -14.55
N GLY A 13 -14.21 32.60 -13.26
CA GLY A 13 -13.44 31.85 -12.26
C GLY A 13 -13.30 30.34 -12.57
N TYR A 14 -14.22 29.80 -13.37
CA TYR A 14 -14.16 28.44 -13.93
C TYR A 14 -13.01 28.22 -14.92
N GLY A 15 -12.65 29.21 -15.72
CA GLY A 15 -11.55 29.12 -16.69
C GLY A 15 -10.16 29.02 -16.03
N LYS A 16 -9.95 29.72 -14.92
CA LYS A 16 -8.71 29.65 -14.15
C LYS A 16 -8.50 28.28 -13.52
N THR A 17 -9.56 27.72 -12.96
CA THR A 17 -9.51 26.38 -12.33
C THR A 17 -9.29 25.27 -13.37
N PHE A 18 -9.88 25.40 -14.56
CA PHE A 18 -9.69 24.43 -15.65
C PHE A 18 -8.27 24.48 -16.23
N LEU A 19 -7.75 25.68 -16.52
CA LEU A 19 -6.40 25.84 -17.05
C LEU A 19 -5.32 25.45 -16.03
N SER A 20 -5.50 25.76 -14.75
CA SER A 20 -4.57 25.34 -13.70
C SER A 20 -4.47 23.81 -13.58
N ARG A 21 -5.57 23.08 -13.77
CA ARG A 21 -5.56 21.62 -13.78
C ARG A 21 -4.85 21.02 -15.00
N LEU A 22 -4.91 21.67 -16.16
CA LEU A 22 -4.26 21.20 -17.39
C LEU A 22 -2.72 21.31 -17.37
N PHE A 23 -2.18 22.23 -16.55
CA PHE A 23 -0.74 22.51 -16.50
C PHE A 23 -0.08 22.16 -15.16
N LYS A 24 -0.85 21.60 -14.21
CA LYS A 24 -0.34 21.21 -12.91
C LYS A 24 0.50 19.96 -13.03
N SER A 25 1.71 19.99 -12.49
CA SER A 25 2.54 18.80 -12.39
C SER A 25 1.96 17.82 -11.36
N GLU A 26 2.23 16.54 -11.52
CA GLU A 26 1.84 15.49 -10.56
C GLU A 26 2.42 15.78 -9.17
N HIS A 27 3.64 16.30 -9.14
CA HIS A 27 4.30 16.72 -7.91
C HIS A 27 3.54 17.85 -7.17
N GLU A 28 3.08 18.87 -7.90
CA GLU A 28 2.27 19.95 -7.32
C GLU A 28 0.91 19.44 -6.83
N GLU A 29 0.27 18.55 -7.58
CA GLU A 29 -1.01 17.95 -7.20
C GLU A 29 -0.87 17.15 -5.90
N TYR A 30 0.15 16.29 -5.82
CA TYR A 30 0.45 15.51 -4.62
C TYR A 30 0.75 16.41 -3.41
N ALA A 31 1.63 17.40 -3.59
CA ALA A 31 2.01 18.34 -2.54
C ALA A 31 0.81 19.13 -1.98
N GLU A 32 -0.16 19.50 -2.82
CA GLU A 32 -1.37 20.18 -2.36
C GLU A 32 -2.29 19.27 -1.53
N ILE A 33 -2.46 18.01 -1.95
CA ILE A 33 -3.27 17.04 -1.20
C ILE A 33 -2.65 16.79 0.17
N LEU A 34 -1.33 16.57 0.23
CA LEU A 34 -0.61 16.40 1.49
C LEU A 34 -0.68 17.64 2.38
N THR A 35 -0.51 18.84 1.79
CA THR A 35 -0.68 20.12 2.52
C THR A 35 -2.08 20.23 3.11
N ALA A 36 -3.12 19.90 2.34
CA ALA A 36 -4.50 19.96 2.81
C ALA A 36 -4.75 18.98 3.96
N PHE A 37 -4.20 17.76 3.86
CA PHE A 37 -4.29 16.76 4.93
C PHE A 37 -3.61 17.23 6.21
N LEU A 38 -2.36 17.69 6.13
CA LEU A 38 -1.61 18.17 7.29
C LEU A 38 -2.26 19.42 7.92
N ALA A 39 -2.82 20.32 7.10
CA ALA A 39 -3.56 21.48 7.60
C ALA A 39 -4.84 21.08 8.37
N ALA A 40 -5.56 20.07 7.88
CA ALA A 40 -6.73 19.53 8.56
C ALA A 40 -6.33 18.83 9.87
N ALA A 41 -5.24 18.04 9.86
CA ALA A 41 -4.71 17.38 11.04
C ALA A 41 -4.25 18.40 12.12
N ASN A 42 -3.54 19.47 11.73
CA ASN A 42 -3.13 20.54 12.65
C ASN A 42 -4.31 21.23 13.33
N GLN A 43 -5.46 21.32 12.64
CA GLN A 43 -6.69 21.92 13.16
C GLN A 43 -7.59 20.92 13.91
N ASN A 44 -7.25 19.62 13.91
CA ASN A 44 -8.10 18.52 14.35
C ASN A 44 -9.47 18.50 13.62
N ASP A 45 -9.49 18.89 12.35
CA ASP A 45 -10.69 18.91 11.51
C ASP A 45 -10.95 17.52 10.93
N THR A 46 -11.57 16.66 11.74
CA THR A 46 -11.87 15.26 11.38
C THR A 46 -12.75 15.17 10.13
N LYS A 47 -13.71 16.12 9.98
CA LYS A 47 -14.59 16.15 8.82
C LYS A 47 -13.80 16.42 7.52
N LYS A 48 -12.87 17.37 7.58
CA LYS A 48 -12.04 17.69 6.42
C LYS A 48 -11.04 16.58 6.11
N ILE A 49 -10.51 15.89 7.13
CA ILE A 49 -9.73 14.66 6.94
C ILE A 49 -10.57 13.63 6.20
N GLU A 50 -11.78 13.33 6.70
CA GLU A 50 -12.68 12.39 6.04
C GLU A 50 -12.95 12.76 4.56
N GLU A 51 -13.20 14.04 4.27
CA GLU A 51 -13.46 14.51 2.90
C GLU A 51 -12.28 14.27 1.93
N LEU A 52 -11.04 14.18 2.43
CA LEU A 52 -9.84 13.93 1.62
C LEU A 52 -9.64 12.44 1.30
N PHE A 53 -10.19 11.55 2.11
CA PHE A 53 -10.08 10.11 1.87
C PHE A 53 -11.07 9.63 0.81
N ALA A 54 -10.73 8.56 0.14
CA ALA A 54 -11.61 7.92 -0.81
C ALA A 54 -12.87 7.34 -0.13
N PRO A 55 -14.06 7.44 -0.75
CA PRO A 55 -15.30 6.94 -0.16
C PRO A 55 -15.28 5.47 0.24
N ASN A 56 -14.61 4.62 -0.53
CA ASN A 56 -14.51 3.17 -0.27
C ASN A 56 -13.78 2.82 1.04
N ILE A 57 -12.97 3.75 1.59
CA ILE A 57 -12.20 3.52 2.84
C ILE A 57 -12.99 3.91 4.09
N ARG A 58 -13.98 4.80 3.96
CA ARG A 58 -14.76 5.34 5.06
C ARG A 58 -15.70 4.30 5.68
N GLY A 59 -15.12 3.17 6.13
CA GLY A 59 -15.83 2.09 6.79
C GLY A 59 -16.12 2.38 8.27
N LYS A 60 -16.56 1.35 9.00
CA LYS A 60 -16.96 1.47 10.42
C LYS A 60 -15.81 1.87 11.35
N GLU A 61 -14.59 1.46 11.04
CA GLU A 61 -13.41 1.71 11.87
C GLU A 61 -12.72 3.04 11.50
N PHE A 62 -13.07 3.65 10.36
CA PHE A 62 -12.39 4.83 9.83
C PHE A 62 -12.32 5.99 10.83
N GLN A 63 -13.42 6.29 11.54
CA GLN A 63 -13.43 7.37 12.52
C GLN A 63 -12.46 7.08 13.68
N LYS A 64 -12.37 5.83 14.11
CA LYS A 64 -11.42 5.43 15.15
C LYS A 64 -9.98 5.57 14.66
N GLU A 65 -9.70 5.17 13.42
CA GLU A 65 -8.36 5.35 12.82
C GLU A 65 -7.96 6.83 12.75
N VAL A 66 -8.90 7.73 12.39
CA VAL A 66 -8.70 9.19 12.41
C VAL A 66 -8.40 9.68 13.81
N ASP A 67 -9.16 9.24 14.82
CA ASP A 67 -9.00 9.67 16.20
C ASP A 67 -7.65 9.19 16.77
N ASP A 68 -7.27 7.92 16.53
CA ASP A 68 -5.99 7.35 16.95
C ASP A 68 -4.82 8.09 16.28
N PHE A 69 -4.93 8.38 14.98
CA PHE A 69 -3.95 9.17 14.25
C PHE A 69 -3.78 10.57 14.85
N LEU A 70 -4.89 11.29 15.08
CA LEU A 70 -4.84 12.64 15.64
C LEU A 70 -4.30 12.66 17.06
N GLU A 71 -4.61 11.67 17.88
CA GLU A 71 -4.03 11.54 19.22
C GLU A 71 -2.50 11.42 19.14
N PHE A 72 -2.01 10.55 18.27
CA PHE A 72 -0.57 10.35 18.05
C PHE A 72 0.08 11.58 17.41
N TYR A 73 -0.51 12.12 16.34
CA TYR A 73 -0.01 13.30 15.63
C TYR A 73 0.12 14.52 16.52
N ASN A 74 -0.88 14.80 17.35
CA ASN A 74 -0.87 15.92 18.30
C ASN A 74 0.25 15.82 19.33
N LYS A 75 0.61 14.60 19.74
CA LYS A 75 1.70 14.34 20.70
C LYS A 75 3.09 14.37 20.04
N THR A 76 3.16 14.27 18.72
CA THR A 76 4.41 14.03 18.00
C THR A 76 4.68 15.07 16.91
N ALA A 77 4.07 14.95 15.77
CA ALA A 77 4.42 15.66 14.53
C ALA A 77 3.61 16.93 14.25
N LYS A 78 2.67 17.30 15.14
CA LYS A 78 1.80 18.46 14.95
C LYS A 78 2.61 19.74 14.70
N ASP A 79 2.22 20.50 13.68
CA ASP A 79 2.91 21.70 13.22
C ASP A 79 4.37 21.45 12.76
N GLY A 80 4.71 20.21 12.45
CA GLY A 80 5.99 19.87 11.86
C GLY A 80 6.17 20.52 10.48
N THR A 81 7.41 20.87 10.18
CA THR A 81 7.80 21.45 8.87
C THR A 81 8.31 20.37 7.94
N TRP A 82 8.09 20.56 6.65
CA TRP A 82 8.56 19.68 5.59
C TRP A 82 8.88 20.49 4.34
N ASP A 83 9.67 19.93 3.43
CA ASP A 83 10.05 20.57 2.18
C ASP A 83 9.36 19.85 1.00
N LYS A 84 8.80 20.62 0.08
CA LYS A 84 8.20 20.09 -1.15
C LYS A 84 9.22 19.43 -2.06
N ASP A 85 10.46 19.91 -2.02
CA ASP A 85 11.54 19.38 -2.85
C ASP A 85 12.02 18.00 -2.37
N ASP A 86 11.65 17.59 -1.13
CA ASP A 86 11.93 16.26 -0.58
C ASP A 86 10.96 15.17 -1.08
N ILE A 87 9.91 15.53 -1.84
CA ILE A 87 8.95 14.56 -2.38
C ILE A 87 9.60 13.74 -3.50
N LEU A 88 9.89 12.49 -3.22
CA LEU A 88 10.27 11.49 -4.23
C LEU A 88 9.01 10.77 -4.71
N LEU A 89 8.31 11.38 -5.67
CA LEU A 89 7.00 10.93 -6.11
C LEU A 89 7.08 9.66 -6.96
N GLY A 90 6.48 8.57 -6.48
CA GLY A 90 6.13 7.41 -7.28
C GLY A 90 4.76 7.60 -7.93
N VAL A 91 4.66 7.28 -9.21
CA VAL A 91 3.40 7.33 -9.97
C VAL A 91 3.21 6.02 -10.70
N ARG A 92 2.04 5.42 -10.51
CA ARG A 92 1.61 4.22 -11.26
C ARG A 92 0.23 4.46 -11.86
N GLY A 93 -0.05 3.82 -12.99
CA GLY A 93 -1.34 3.97 -13.66
C GLY A 93 -1.29 3.69 -15.16
N SER A 94 -2.38 3.98 -15.85
CA SER A 94 -2.48 3.85 -17.29
C SER A 94 -1.71 4.96 -18.02
N GLN A 95 -1.39 4.74 -19.30
CA GLN A 95 -0.81 5.77 -20.17
C GLN A 95 -1.75 6.99 -20.30
N ASP A 96 -3.06 6.75 -20.27
CA ASP A 96 -4.08 7.81 -20.15
C ASP A 96 -4.28 8.13 -18.67
N ARG A 97 -3.74 9.28 -18.26
CA ARG A 97 -3.77 9.77 -16.88
C ARG A 97 -5.18 9.92 -16.29
N ASP A 98 -6.19 10.07 -17.13
CA ASP A 98 -7.57 10.25 -16.71
C ASP A 98 -8.29 8.90 -16.46
N LEU A 99 -7.72 7.77 -16.92
CA LEU A 99 -8.30 6.45 -16.71
C LEU A 99 -8.00 5.92 -15.32
N TYR A 100 -6.72 5.83 -14.97
CA TYR A 100 -6.27 5.35 -13.66
C TYR A 100 -4.93 5.95 -13.29
N ARG A 101 -4.83 6.52 -12.09
CA ARG A 101 -3.59 7.10 -11.59
C ARG A 101 -3.51 7.07 -10.08
N VAL A 102 -2.43 6.47 -9.57
CA VAL A 102 -2.06 6.44 -8.16
C VAL A 102 -0.74 7.17 -7.98
N MET A 103 -0.66 8.02 -6.98
CA MET A 103 0.56 8.72 -6.58
C MET A 103 0.90 8.35 -5.14
N HIS A 104 2.18 8.16 -4.85
CA HIS A 104 2.64 7.86 -3.50
C HIS A 104 4.03 8.44 -3.23
N SER A 105 4.28 8.80 -2.01
CA SER A 105 5.60 9.23 -1.51
C SER A 105 5.66 9.15 0.00
N SER A 106 6.87 9.12 0.54
CA SER A 106 7.12 9.41 1.96
C SER A 106 7.90 10.71 2.07
N ILE A 107 7.61 11.49 3.11
CA ILE A 107 8.30 12.73 3.43
C ILE A 107 8.72 12.76 4.89
N GLU A 108 9.75 13.55 5.18
CA GLU A 108 10.20 13.84 6.54
C GLU A 108 9.46 15.06 7.11
N LEU A 109 8.89 14.91 8.31
CA LEU A 109 8.34 15.98 9.11
C LEU A 109 9.29 16.31 10.25
N LYS A 110 9.75 17.56 10.34
CA LYS A 110 10.68 18.02 11.40
C LYS A 110 9.95 18.81 12.47
N LYS A 111 10.03 18.35 13.72
CA LYS A 111 9.40 18.98 14.88
C LYS A 111 10.28 18.88 16.12
N ASP A 112 10.62 20.01 16.75
CA ASP A 112 11.37 20.07 18.03
C ASP A 112 12.66 19.21 18.03
N ASN A 113 13.46 19.30 16.97
CA ASN A 113 14.67 18.50 16.72
C ASN A 113 14.42 16.97 16.61
N LYS A 114 13.21 16.57 16.35
CA LYS A 114 12.84 15.17 16.05
C LYS A 114 12.33 15.07 14.63
N ASN A 115 12.57 13.91 14.03
CA ASN A 115 12.08 13.58 12.71
C ASN A 115 10.99 12.53 12.83
N TYR A 116 9.95 12.73 12.06
CA TYR A 116 8.86 11.81 11.83
C TYR A 116 8.74 11.60 10.32
N TYR A 117 8.21 10.49 9.91
CA TYR A 117 8.05 10.17 8.49
C TYR A 117 6.59 9.90 8.22
N ILE A 118 6.05 10.51 7.17
CA ILE A 118 4.67 10.26 6.74
C ILE A 118 4.67 9.75 5.31
N TYR A 119 4.01 8.63 5.10
CA TYR A 119 3.70 8.08 3.79
C TYR A 119 2.25 8.39 3.45
N MET A 120 2.02 8.76 2.19
CA MET A 120 0.68 8.94 1.66
C MET A 120 0.58 8.26 0.29
N GLU A 121 -0.48 7.48 0.11
CA GLU A 121 -0.91 7.00 -1.20
C GLU A 121 -2.26 7.64 -1.54
N VAL A 122 -2.40 8.14 -2.77
CA VAL A 122 -3.61 8.81 -3.25
C VAL A 122 -3.95 8.37 -4.67
N VAL A 123 -5.22 8.02 -4.89
CA VAL A 123 -5.78 7.79 -6.23
C VAL A 123 -6.36 9.11 -6.73
N THR A 124 -5.79 9.65 -7.79
CA THR A 124 -6.23 10.91 -8.39
C THR A 124 -7.14 10.72 -9.61
N ALA A 125 -7.06 9.56 -10.25
CA ALA A 125 -7.97 9.14 -11.30
C ALA A 125 -8.29 7.66 -11.17
N ASP A 126 -9.57 7.30 -11.24
CA ASP A 126 -10.08 5.96 -11.43
C ASP A 126 -11.45 6.11 -12.12
N LYS A 127 -11.49 5.87 -13.42
CA LYS A 127 -12.69 6.06 -14.22
C LYS A 127 -13.68 4.92 -14.06
N GLU A 128 -13.17 3.73 -13.79
CA GLU A 128 -13.99 2.53 -13.60
C GLU A 128 -14.63 2.50 -12.22
N ASN A 129 -13.87 2.97 -11.20
CA ASN A 129 -14.34 2.98 -9.81
C ASN A 129 -14.09 4.38 -9.19
N PRO A 130 -14.95 5.37 -9.49
CA PRO A 130 -14.78 6.75 -9.01
C PRO A 130 -14.76 6.90 -7.49
N GLU A 131 -15.31 5.94 -6.76
CA GLU A 131 -15.28 5.86 -5.29
C GLU A 131 -13.89 5.60 -4.71
N ASN A 132 -12.94 5.14 -5.53
CA ASN A 132 -11.55 4.98 -5.13
C ASN A 132 -10.77 6.30 -5.11
N LYS A 133 -11.33 7.41 -5.65
CA LYS A 133 -10.60 8.69 -5.71
C LYS A 133 -10.48 9.34 -4.34
N GLY A 134 -9.25 9.66 -3.97
CA GLY A 134 -8.89 10.26 -2.69
C GLY A 134 -7.68 9.57 -2.07
N ILE A 135 -7.36 9.95 -0.85
CA ILE A 135 -6.30 9.32 -0.07
C ILE A 135 -6.71 7.88 0.23
N GLN A 136 -5.79 6.95 0.02
CA GLN A 136 -5.96 5.53 0.27
C GLN A 136 -5.24 5.10 1.54
N ILE A 137 -4.04 5.64 1.75
CA ILE A 137 -3.19 5.30 2.88
C ILE A 137 -2.58 6.58 3.44
N ILE A 138 -2.62 6.70 4.76
CA ILE A 138 -1.74 7.57 5.55
C ILE A 138 -1.06 6.69 6.58
N ASP A 139 0.27 6.78 6.65
CA ASP A 139 1.06 6.06 7.62
C ASP A 139 2.10 7.00 8.23
N LEU A 140 2.04 7.22 9.53
CA LEU A 140 2.93 8.14 10.26
C LEU A 140 3.84 7.35 11.20
N ALA A 141 5.13 7.43 10.99
CA ALA A 141 6.14 6.73 11.75
C ALA A 141 7.04 7.67 12.56
N THR A 142 7.45 7.23 13.75
CA THR A 142 8.59 7.85 14.44
C THR A 142 9.89 7.50 13.72
N LYS A 143 10.94 8.33 13.92
CA LYS A 143 12.28 7.98 13.42
C LYS A 143 12.77 6.62 13.94
N LYS A 144 12.41 6.28 15.17
CA LYS A 144 12.79 4.99 15.77
C LYS A 144 12.15 3.81 15.03
N ALA A 145 10.88 3.93 14.63
CA ALA A 145 10.23 2.90 13.81
C ALA A 145 10.84 2.85 12.41
N TYR A 146 10.98 4.03 11.78
CA TYR A 146 11.49 4.15 10.41
C TYR A 146 12.93 3.63 10.22
N ASP A 147 13.81 3.82 11.21
CA ASP A 147 15.20 3.34 11.17
C ASP A 147 15.32 1.83 11.51
N ASP A 148 14.23 1.19 11.91
CA ASP A 148 14.24 -0.25 12.17
C ASP A 148 14.43 -1.02 10.86
N ARG A 149 15.30 -2.02 10.85
CA ARG A 149 15.59 -2.81 9.64
C ARG A 149 14.39 -3.58 9.09
N TYR A 150 13.36 -3.77 9.92
CA TYR A 150 12.11 -4.44 9.55
C TYR A 150 10.98 -3.46 9.28
N PHE A 151 11.29 -2.16 9.23
CA PHE A 151 10.28 -1.15 8.96
C PHE A 151 9.73 -1.27 7.54
N LEU A 152 8.41 -1.26 7.45
CA LEU A 152 7.67 -1.19 6.18
C LEU A 152 6.46 -0.26 6.34
N TRP A 153 6.12 0.44 5.28
CA TRP A 153 4.85 1.14 5.19
C TRP A 153 3.71 0.14 5.03
N HIS A 154 2.57 0.40 5.67
CA HIS A 154 1.39 -0.42 5.44
C HIS A 154 0.97 -0.37 3.97
N SER A 155 0.64 -1.51 3.40
CA SER A 155 0.15 -1.65 2.01
C SER A 155 -1.38 -1.72 1.93
N LYS A 156 -2.06 -2.01 3.04
CA LYS A 156 -3.52 -2.00 3.12
C LYS A 156 -4.05 -0.59 3.28
N GLN A 157 -5.21 -0.33 2.69
CA GLN A 157 -5.91 0.95 2.81
C GLN A 157 -6.24 1.25 4.28
N GLY A 158 -6.07 2.52 4.70
CA GLY A 158 -6.35 2.95 6.08
C GLY A 158 -5.43 4.07 6.58
N ILE A 159 -5.54 4.35 7.87
CA ILE A 159 -4.74 5.33 8.58
C ILE A 159 -3.95 4.62 9.69
N TYR A 160 -2.64 4.77 9.68
CA TYR A 160 -1.73 4.04 10.55
C TYR A 160 -0.79 4.97 11.30
N VAL A 161 -0.35 4.51 12.47
CA VAL A 161 0.69 5.16 13.27
C VAL A 161 1.68 4.10 13.78
N GLN A 162 2.98 4.40 13.67
CA GLN A 162 4.04 3.46 14.02
C GLN A 162 5.04 4.10 14.99
N GLU A 163 4.99 3.75 16.25
CA GLU A 163 6.01 4.11 17.26
C GLU A 163 7.23 3.18 17.21
N LYS A 164 7.03 1.97 16.70
CA LYS A 164 8.01 0.93 16.42
C LYS A 164 7.62 0.26 15.10
N ALA A 165 8.51 -0.48 14.48
CA ALA A 165 8.18 -1.26 13.30
C ALA A 165 6.95 -2.15 13.60
N CYS A 166 6.09 -2.30 12.61
CA CYS A 166 4.86 -3.08 12.76
C CYS A 166 5.20 -4.54 13.10
N GLU A 167 4.64 -5.04 14.21
CA GLU A 167 4.93 -6.42 14.66
C GLU A 167 4.28 -7.46 13.74
N ASP A 168 3.16 -7.10 13.12
CA ASP A 168 2.40 -7.99 12.23
C ASP A 168 2.85 -7.87 10.76
N TYR A 169 3.78 -6.95 10.47
CA TYR A 169 4.28 -6.67 9.13
C TYR A 169 5.79 -6.60 9.16
N GLN A 170 6.44 -7.57 8.59
CA GLN A 170 7.90 -7.72 8.63
C GLN A 170 8.43 -7.88 7.21
N SER A 171 9.66 -7.42 6.96
CA SER A 171 10.42 -7.93 5.84
C SER A 171 11.12 -9.22 6.26
N MET A 172 11.10 -10.19 5.38
CA MET A 172 11.78 -11.44 5.58
C MET A 172 12.76 -11.70 4.44
N LEU A 173 13.77 -12.50 4.71
CA LEU A 173 14.74 -12.91 3.72
C LEU A 173 14.37 -14.31 3.22
N ILE A 174 14.12 -14.41 1.91
CA ILE A 174 14.00 -15.70 1.21
C ILE A 174 15.00 -15.69 0.05
N TYR A 175 15.85 -16.71 -0.06
CA TYR A 175 16.89 -16.80 -1.09
C TYR A 175 17.79 -15.57 -1.20
N GLY A 176 18.10 -14.88 -0.10
CA GLY A 176 18.88 -13.67 -0.12
C GLY A 176 18.13 -12.42 -0.61
N ASN A 177 16.83 -12.51 -0.91
CA ASN A 177 16.00 -11.38 -1.30
C ASN A 177 15.02 -11.01 -0.18
N THR A 178 14.88 -9.70 0.07
CA THR A 178 13.89 -9.19 1.03
C THR A 178 12.49 -9.32 0.47
N ARG A 179 11.56 -9.79 1.29
CA ARG A 179 10.14 -9.97 0.99
C ARG A 179 9.26 -9.29 2.05
N GLU A 180 8.10 -8.86 1.64
CA GLU A 180 7.06 -8.40 2.55
C GLU A 180 6.33 -9.60 3.16
N TYR A 181 5.97 -9.48 4.45
CA TYR A 181 5.46 -10.62 5.21
C TYR A 181 4.50 -10.16 6.31
N TYR A 182 3.39 -10.90 6.43
CA TYR A 182 2.41 -10.72 7.49
C TYR A 182 2.30 -11.98 8.33
N THR A 183 2.25 -11.82 9.65
CA THR A 183 1.89 -12.93 10.53
C THR A 183 0.41 -13.26 10.38
N VAL A 184 0.09 -14.51 10.10
CA VAL A 184 -1.29 -15.01 10.01
C VAL A 184 -1.44 -16.15 10.99
N ASP A 185 -2.42 -16.07 11.89
CA ASP A 185 -2.70 -17.13 12.87
C ASP A 185 -3.43 -18.31 12.20
N ARG A 186 -2.65 -19.28 11.73
CA ARG A 186 -3.12 -20.53 11.12
C ARG A 186 -2.05 -21.60 11.21
N GLU A 187 -2.50 -22.84 11.11
CA GLU A 187 -1.63 -24.02 11.13
C GLU A 187 -1.59 -24.68 9.75
N LEU A 188 -0.43 -24.68 9.11
CA LEU A 188 -0.19 -25.29 7.81
C LEU A 188 0.98 -26.27 7.86
N SER A 189 0.90 -27.32 7.04
CA SER A 189 1.95 -28.31 6.84
C SER A 189 2.24 -28.50 5.36
N VAL A 190 3.44 -28.97 5.02
CA VAL A 190 3.80 -29.35 3.64
C VAL A 190 2.84 -30.40 3.08
N ASP A 191 2.43 -31.37 3.92
CA ASP A 191 1.50 -32.43 3.51
C ASP A 191 0.12 -31.89 3.12
N TYR A 192 -0.33 -30.78 3.73
CA TYR A 192 -1.56 -30.12 3.33
C TYR A 192 -1.50 -29.70 1.86
N PHE A 193 -0.44 -29.03 1.42
CA PHE A 193 -0.27 -28.58 0.04
C PHE A 193 -0.12 -29.75 -0.93
N LYS A 194 0.64 -30.77 -0.57
CA LYS A 194 0.75 -32.02 -1.38
C LYS A 194 -0.60 -32.71 -1.57
N ASN A 195 -1.46 -32.69 -0.55
CA ASN A 195 -2.80 -33.27 -0.65
C ASN A 195 -3.78 -32.36 -1.39
N PHE A 196 -3.68 -31.03 -1.26
CA PHE A 196 -4.45 -30.07 -2.04
C PHE A 196 -4.22 -30.29 -3.54
N LEU A 197 -2.98 -30.35 -3.98
CA LEU A 197 -2.61 -30.55 -5.39
C LEU A 197 -3.14 -31.84 -6.03
N LYS A 198 -3.43 -32.87 -5.24
CA LYS A 198 -4.07 -34.10 -5.76
C LYS A 198 -5.51 -33.88 -6.23
N ARG A 199 -6.16 -32.79 -5.85
CA ARG A 199 -7.58 -32.52 -6.13
C ARG A 199 -7.81 -31.21 -6.87
N SER A 200 -6.92 -30.24 -6.76
CA SER A 200 -7.06 -28.94 -7.41
C SER A 200 -5.71 -28.26 -7.60
N THR A 201 -5.62 -27.46 -8.66
CA THR A 201 -4.55 -26.48 -8.90
C THR A 201 -5.08 -25.04 -8.89
N SER A 202 -6.35 -24.81 -8.52
CA SER A 202 -6.93 -23.46 -8.44
C SER A 202 -6.42 -22.73 -7.22
N TYR A 203 -5.77 -21.58 -7.45
CA TYR A 203 -5.30 -20.70 -6.38
C TYR A 203 -6.45 -20.12 -5.55
N LYS A 204 -7.55 -19.77 -6.21
CA LYS A 204 -8.76 -19.29 -5.54
C LYS A 204 -9.37 -20.32 -4.58
N GLU A 205 -9.36 -21.60 -4.97
CA GLU A 205 -9.79 -22.66 -4.07
C GLU A 205 -8.84 -22.79 -2.88
N LEU A 206 -7.52 -22.69 -3.10
CA LEU A 206 -6.54 -22.67 -2.02
C LEU A 206 -6.79 -21.52 -1.04
N GLN A 207 -6.94 -20.28 -1.53
CA GLN A 207 -7.25 -19.12 -0.69
C GLN A 207 -8.56 -19.29 0.08
N ASN A 208 -9.60 -19.84 -0.55
CA ASN A 208 -10.89 -20.08 0.12
C ASN A 208 -10.76 -21.07 1.29
N GLU A 209 -9.83 -22.01 1.23
CA GLU A 209 -9.63 -23.02 2.27
C GLU A 209 -8.70 -22.55 3.39
N ILE A 210 -7.61 -21.86 3.05
CA ILE A 210 -6.57 -21.50 4.03
C ILE A 210 -6.43 -20.00 4.26
N GLY A 211 -7.20 -19.18 3.56
CA GLY A 211 -7.15 -17.73 3.69
C GLY A 211 -6.00 -17.09 2.90
N GLU A 212 -5.81 -15.80 3.17
CA GLU A 212 -4.80 -14.97 2.48
C GLU A 212 -3.37 -15.44 2.76
N PRO A 213 -2.43 -15.26 1.82
CA PRO A 213 -1.03 -15.59 2.03
C PRO A 213 -0.40 -14.74 3.14
N ASN A 214 0.74 -15.17 3.65
CA ASN A 214 1.56 -14.39 4.57
C ASN A 214 2.30 -13.26 3.87
N GLY A 215 2.51 -13.37 2.56
CA GLY A 215 3.14 -12.33 1.76
C GLY A 215 2.93 -12.57 0.28
N GLU A 216 3.17 -11.52 -0.49
CA GLU A 216 3.13 -11.54 -1.95
C GLU A 216 4.50 -11.13 -2.48
N LEU A 217 5.00 -11.89 -3.45
CA LEU A 217 6.26 -11.63 -4.14
C LEU A 217 5.97 -11.01 -5.50
N LEU A 218 6.99 -10.51 -6.15
CA LEU A 218 6.88 -10.06 -7.54
C LEU A 218 6.43 -11.23 -8.44
N ASN A 219 5.60 -10.93 -9.46
CA ASN A 219 5.13 -11.87 -10.49
C ASN A 219 4.09 -12.91 -10.01
N ASP A 220 3.11 -12.49 -9.21
CA ASP A 220 2.02 -13.38 -8.74
C ASP A 220 2.54 -14.62 -7.99
N GLU A 221 3.58 -14.46 -7.23
CA GLU A 221 4.14 -15.47 -6.32
C GLU A 221 3.75 -15.14 -4.87
N PHE A 222 3.19 -16.09 -4.16
CA PHE A 222 2.65 -15.93 -2.80
C PHE A 222 3.40 -16.79 -1.79
N ILE A 223 3.46 -16.32 -0.54
CA ILE A 223 4.18 -16.99 0.56
C ILE A 223 3.19 -17.48 1.61
N TYR A 224 3.33 -18.74 2.00
CA TYR A 224 2.61 -19.35 3.11
C TYR A 224 3.58 -19.92 4.15
N GLU A 225 3.49 -19.49 5.40
CA GLU A 225 4.32 -20.03 6.49
C GLU A 225 3.85 -21.44 6.87
N ILE A 226 4.81 -22.35 7.00
CA ILE A 226 4.58 -23.70 7.51
C ILE A 226 4.84 -23.70 9.00
N THR A 227 3.83 -24.11 9.77
CA THR A 227 3.86 -24.09 11.24
C THR A 227 3.84 -25.47 11.86
N GLN A 228 3.56 -26.53 11.07
CA GLN A 228 3.48 -27.91 11.54
C GLN A 228 4.53 -28.79 10.87
N GLY A 229 5.18 -29.62 11.70
CA GLY A 229 6.10 -30.64 11.21
C GLY A 229 7.48 -30.14 10.78
N VAL A 230 7.83 -28.89 11.16
CA VAL A 230 9.12 -28.27 10.86
C VAL A 230 9.84 -27.82 12.13
N ASN A 231 11.17 -27.87 12.12
CA ASN A 231 12.01 -27.48 13.27
C ASN A 231 12.57 -26.06 13.14
N GLU A 232 12.45 -25.47 11.95
CA GLU A 232 12.94 -24.13 11.61
C GLU A 232 11.93 -23.42 10.71
N LYS A 233 12.07 -22.11 10.55
CA LYS A 233 11.17 -21.33 9.68
C LYS A 233 11.18 -21.88 8.27
N THR A 234 10.03 -22.34 7.86
CA THR A 234 9.79 -22.98 6.56
C THR A 234 8.58 -22.33 5.92
N TYR A 235 8.62 -22.19 4.63
CA TYR A 235 7.59 -21.53 3.83
C TYR A 235 7.24 -22.36 2.61
N ILE A 236 6.02 -22.17 2.09
CA ILE A 236 5.66 -22.52 0.73
C ILE A 236 5.69 -21.24 -0.10
N THR A 237 6.43 -21.22 -1.19
CA THR A 237 6.23 -20.26 -2.26
C THR A 237 5.28 -20.86 -3.30
N CYS A 238 4.31 -20.07 -3.73
CA CYS A 238 3.24 -20.46 -4.65
C CYS A 238 3.23 -19.51 -5.83
N GLU A 239 3.72 -19.94 -6.98
CA GLU A 239 3.67 -19.17 -8.24
C GLU A 239 2.36 -19.46 -8.96
N VAL A 240 1.67 -18.39 -9.42
CA VAL A 240 0.32 -18.47 -9.98
C VAL A 240 0.27 -17.78 -11.33
N LEU A 241 -0.42 -18.38 -12.29
CA LEU A 241 -0.74 -17.77 -13.58
C LEU A 241 -2.27 -17.70 -13.75
N GLY A 242 -2.83 -16.50 -13.63
CA GLY A 242 -4.29 -16.31 -13.55
C GLY A 242 -4.86 -16.92 -12.27
N ASP A 243 -5.62 -18.02 -12.35
CA ASP A 243 -6.12 -18.76 -11.16
C ASP A 243 -5.41 -20.12 -11.01
N GLU A 244 -4.43 -20.40 -11.84
CA GLU A 244 -3.75 -21.71 -11.82
C GLU A 244 -2.43 -21.63 -11.07
N ILE A 245 -2.24 -22.50 -10.08
CA ILE A 245 -0.95 -22.73 -9.44
C ILE A 245 -0.05 -23.43 -10.46
N ILE A 246 1.06 -22.79 -10.82
CA ILE A 246 2.03 -23.34 -11.77
C ILE A 246 3.29 -23.89 -11.10
N LYS A 247 3.57 -23.45 -9.86
CA LYS A 247 4.71 -23.96 -9.10
C LYS A 247 4.47 -23.85 -7.61
N LEU A 248 4.90 -24.86 -6.85
CA LEU A 248 4.94 -24.84 -5.39
C LEU A 248 6.29 -25.38 -4.90
N GLU A 249 6.96 -24.58 -4.07
CA GLU A 249 8.25 -24.93 -3.49
C GLU A 249 8.22 -24.80 -1.96
N VAL A 250 8.88 -25.73 -1.29
CA VAL A 250 9.22 -25.62 0.13
C VAL A 250 10.56 -24.91 0.24
N CYS A 251 10.64 -23.88 1.02
CA CYS A 251 11.87 -23.09 1.20
C CYS A 251 12.10 -22.68 2.67
N ASN A 252 13.34 -22.38 2.98
CA ASN A 252 13.72 -21.62 4.17
C ASN A 252 14.23 -20.21 3.74
N GLU A 253 14.87 -19.49 4.66
CA GLU A 253 15.42 -18.16 4.39
C GLU A 253 16.62 -18.17 3.43
N GLU A 254 17.26 -19.32 3.22
CA GLU A 254 18.52 -19.45 2.48
C GLU A 254 18.33 -20.12 1.10
N GLU A 255 17.46 -21.14 1.00
CA GLU A 255 17.35 -21.95 -0.21
C GLU A 255 15.99 -22.64 -0.41
N VAL A 256 15.72 -23.11 -1.62
CA VAL A 256 14.67 -24.08 -1.92
C VAL A 256 15.08 -25.43 -1.36
N ILE A 257 14.23 -25.99 -0.49
CA ILE A 257 14.42 -27.32 0.10
C ILE A 257 13.85 -28.40 -0.81
N GLU A 258 12.66 -28.16 -1.37
CA GLU A 258 11.93 -29.14 -2.19
C GLU A 258 10.97 -28.42 -3.16
N THR A 259 10.98 -28.80 -4.44
CA THR A 259 9.89 -28.45 -5.38
C THR A 259 8.83 -29.53 -5.30
N ILE A 260 7.65 -29.20 -4.76
CA ILE A 260 6.55 -30.18 -4.58
C ILE A 260 5.59 -30.23 -5.77
N TYR A 261 5.60 -29.18 -6.61
CA TYR A 261 4.82 -29.11 -7.85
C TYR A 261 5.45 -28.12 -8.84
N GLU A 262 5.50 -28.53 -10.11
CA GLU A 262 5.86 -27.67 -11.20
C GLU A 262 5.12 -28.15 -12.45
N LYS A 263 4.35 -27.25 -13.09
CA LYS A 263 3.65 -27.53 -14.33
C LYS A 263 4.64 -27.54 -15.48
N ASN A 264 4.72 -28.65 -16.22
CA ASN A 264 5.60 -28.74 -17.40
C ASN A 264 5.18 -27.73 -18.46
N ALA A 265 6.15 -26.95 -18.97
CA ALA A 265 5.94 -25.93 -20.00
C ALA A 265 5.52 -26.51 -21.38
N GLU A 266 5.46 -27.85 -21.55
CA GLU A 266 5.17 -28.53 -22.82
C GLU A 266 3.67 -28.85 -23.02
N GLU A 267 2.77 -28.50 -22.09
CA GLU A 267 1.34 -28.79 -22.22
C GLU A 267 0.47 -27.58 -22.60
N ASN A 268 1.03 -26.57 -23.27
CA ASN A 268 0.28 -25.43 -23.80
C ASN A 268 0.16 -25.47 -25.34
#